data_727cc6fae0270f3d42d4756a8ade7b44
#
_entry.id   727cc6fae0270f3d42d4756a8ade7b44
#
_cell.length_a   1.000
_cell.length_b   1.000
_cell.length_c   1.000
_cell.angle_alpha   90.00
_cell.angle_beta   90.00
_cell.angle_gamma   90.00
#
_symmetry.space_group_name_H-M   'P 1'
#
loop_
_entity.id
_entity.type
_entity.pdbx_description
1 polymer ?
#
loop_
_entity_poly.entity_id
_entity_poly.type
_entity_poly.pdbx_seq_one_letter_code
_entity_poly.pdbx_strand_id
1 'polypeptide(L)'
;MNNDNHIPTPSAELLDVGPNGIQAVIDTVEDTTGIFDDYRMQYRPVPGRPNEMYAPWGMNNLLPYKIAELVGSDEVAAQNKFFNVLTCYGAGLALQDKEGKPTTNADALRFARRSALGTFFLEQITDCKYYFMAVCVVILSKDGTQINRLVHKDACFCRLAKADKFGRIRYVYYANWKKSGLQKDEVERIPLLREDDPIGDLMVKMGKEPGEDGRRFVRTPARKFAVLLRFPTVGCQYYPTPYYAAMFRGGSYFEKRLISAAKIAKIRNHASVKYQVEVEQRYWQKVVDEARITDPLQIKERIKKEKENIRDFVAGVHNSGKAWITGYYVDPMGHEVRDIRVINIEGSKDGGDYADDINVAANTLCYADNTHPNLVGAVPGKSQSNNSGSDKRELFTIKQALEGAFHDLLLRPIELVCEFNGWTGVRPAVPMIMLTTLDQHTDAKRINPNTSNNT
;
A
#
# COMPACT_ATOMS: atom_id res chain seq x y z
N MET A 1 -17.73 -21.02 25.00
CA MET A 1 -17.98 -20.29 23.74
C MET A 1 -16.65 -19.78 23.27
N ASN A 2 -15.98 -20.57 22.43
CA ASN A 2 -14.66 -20.28 21.91
C ASN A 2 -14.79 -19.24 20.79
N ASN A 3 -14.33 -18.04 21.04
CA ASN A 3 -14.10 -17.04 19.98
C ASN A 3 -12.68 -17.24 19.46
N ASP A 4 -12.55 -18.13 18.51
CA ASP A 4 -11.35 -18.20 17.67
C ASP A 4 -11.33 -16.99 16.74
N ASN A 5 -10.56 -15.97 17.13
CA ASN A 5 -10.17 -14.86 16.27
C ASN A 5 -9.12 -15.38 15.25
N HIS A 6 -9.51 -16.33 14.42
CA HIS A 6 -8.72 -16.69 13.26
C HIS A 6 -8.85 -15.57 12.23
N ILE A 7 -7.74 -14.86 11.99
CA ILE A 7 -7.54 -14.17 10.72
C ILE A 7 -7.48 -15.31 9.69
N PRO A 8 -8.42 -15.39 8.74
CA PRO A 8 -8.34 -16.44 7.73
C PRO A 8 -7.05 -16.24 6.94
N THR A 9 -6.09 -17.12 7.16
CA THR A 9 -5.02 -17.34 6.19
C THR A 9 -5.69 -17.89 4.93
N PRO A 10 -5.25 -17.47 3.72
CA PRO A 10 -5.79 -18.02 2.49
C PRO A 10 -5.57 -19.53 2.52
N SER A 11 -6.66 -20.28 2.68
CA SER A 11 -6.62 -21.72 2.60
C SER A 11 -6.55 -22.10 1.13
N ALA A 12 -5.36 -22.54 0.70
CA ALA A 12 -5.21 -23.20 -0.58
C ALA A 12 -5.84 -24.60 -0.43
N GLU A 13 -6.99 -24.82 -1.03
CA GLU A 13 -7.53 -26.18 -1.19
C GLU A 13 -6.78 -26.88 -2.33
N LEU A 14 -6.10 -27.97 -2.00
CA LEU A 14 -5.51 -28.89 -2.95
C LEU A 14 -6.62 -29.79 -3.50
N LEU A 15 -7.05 -29.53 -4.73
CA LEU A 15 -7.93 -30.44 -5.46
C LEU A 15 -7.10 -31.50 -6.20
N ASP A 16 -7.24 -32.73 -5.78
CA ASP A 16 -6.68 -33.90 -6.49
C ASP A 16 -7.58 -34.20 -7.69
N VAL A 17 -7.14 -33.85 -8.90
CA VAL A 17 -7.93 -34.01 -10.13
C VAL A 17 -7.42 -35.22 -10.91
N GLY A 18 -7.81 -36.41 -10.45
CA GLY A 18 -7.69 -37.67 -11.19
C GLY A 18 -6.43 -38.51 -10.95
N PRO A 19 -6.34 -39.70 -11.57
CA PRO A 19 -5.33 -40.73 -11.26
C PRO A 19 -3.88 -40.38 -11.63
N ASN A 20 -3.63 -39.23 -12.25
CA ASN A 20 -2.31 -38.76 -12.66
C ASN A 20 -1.76 -37.61 -11.81
N GLY A 21 -2.38 -37.30 -10.69
CA GLY A 21 -1.80 -36.38 -9.69
C GLY A 21 -1.60 -34.93 -10.16
N ILE A 22 -2.51 -34.39 -10.96
CA ILE A 22 -2.52 -32.95 -11.27
C ILE A 22 -3.13 -32.24 -10.08
N GLN A 23 -2.29 -31.60 -9.27
CA GLN A 23 -2.73 -30.75 -8.16
C GLN A 23 -3.01 -29.34 -8.69
N ALA A 24 -4.26 -28.91 -8.64
CA ALA A 24 -4.62 -27.52 -8.85
C ALA A 24 -4.73 -26.82 -7.49
N VAL A 25 -3.93 -25.78 -7.29
CA VAL A 25 -4.05 -24.91 -6.13
C VAL A 25 -5.08 -23.84 -6.50
N ILE A 26 -6.27 -23.92 -5.92
CA ILE A 26 -7.25 -22.85 -6.00
C ILE A 26 -7.03 -21.95 -4.78
N ASP A 27 -6.36 -20.82 -5.01
CA ASP A 27 -6.36 -19.74 -4.03
C ASP A 27 -7.77 -19.14 -3.98
N THR A 28 -8.44 -19.32 -2.86
CA THR A 28 -9.69 -18.59 -2.60
C THR A 28 -9.36 -17.12 -2.45
N VAL A 29 -9.83 -16.31 -3.39
CA VAL A 29 -9.76 -14.86 -3.28
C VAL A 29 -10.61 -14.45 -2.07
N GLU A 30 -9.97 -13.89 -1.04
CA GLU A 30 -10.70 -13.33 0.10
C GLU A 30 -11.74 -12.32 -0.40
N ASP A 31 -13.00 -12.55 -0.07
CA ASP A 31 -14.05 -11.56 -0.29
C ASP A 31 -13.82 -10.37 0.66
N THR A 32 -13.23 -9.31 0.10
CA THR A 32 -12.98 -8.07 0.84
C THR A 32 -14.14 -7.09 0.79
N THR A 33 -15.23 -7.43 0.10
CA THR A 33 -16.37 -6.50 -0.10
C THR A 33 -16.98 -6.03 1.20
N GLY A 34 -17.08 -6.89 2.22
CA GLY A 34 -17.61 -6.54 3.54
C GLY A 34 -16.66 -5.77 4.47
N ILE A 35 -15.36 -5.68 4.15
CA ILE A 35 -14.37 -5.03 5.03
C ILE A 35 -14.64 -3.53 5.20
N PHE A 36 -15.19 -2.88 4.16
CA PHE A 36 -15.47 -1.44 4.12
C PHE A 36 -16.89 -1.06 4.53
N ASP A 37 -17.70 -1.98 5.03
CA ASP A 37 -19.10 -1.74 5.38
C ASP A 37 -19.24 -1.09 6.75
N ASP A 38 -19.43 0.23 6.78
CA ASP A 38 -19.63 1.01 8.01
C ASP A 38 -21.05 0.94 8.57
N TYR A 39 -22.06 0.58 7.77
CA TYR A 39 -23.48 0.58 8.20
C TYR A 39 -23.81 -0.52 9.22
N ARG A 40 -22.95 -1.51 9.42
CA ARG A 40 -23.09 -2.57 10.45
C ARG A 40 -22.29 -2.27 11.70
N MET A 41 -21.75 -1.06 11.83
CA MET A 41 -20.91 -0.68 12.96
C MET A 41 -21.67 -0.75 14.28
N GLN A 42 -21.15 -1.55 15.21
CA GLN A 42 -21.60 -1.59 16.61
C GLN A 42 -20.52 -0.96 17.49
N TYR A 43 -20.91 0.04 18.30
CA TYR A 43 -19.98 0.62 19.26
C TYR A 43 -19.46 -0.43 20.23
N ARG A 44 -18.20 -0.30 20.60
CA ARG A 44 -17.53 -1.22 21.52
C ARG A 44 -17.09 -0.48 22.78
N PRO A 45 -17.11 -1.15 23.96
CA PRO A 45 -16.59 -0.56 25.18
C PRO A 45 -15.08 -0.35 25.07
N VAL A 46 -14.59 0.76 25.60
CA VAL A 46 -13.16 1.04 25.67
C VAL A 46 -12.50 0.11 26.70
N PRO A 47 -11.40 -0.56 26.38
CA PRO A 47 -10.71 -1.44 27.31
C PRO A 47 -10.41 -0.75 28.65
N GLY A 48 -10.84 -1.37 29.75
CA GLY A 48 -10.72 -0.83 31.13
C GLY A 48 -11.55 0.41 31.42
N ARG A 49 -12.51 0.80 30.54
CA ARG A 49 -13.44 1.93 30.72
C ARG A 49 -14.84 1.56 30.23
N PRO A 50 -15.59 0.70 30.95
CA PRO A 50 -16.82 0.09 30.46
C PRO A 50 -17.93 1.11 30.15
N ASN A 51 -17.89 2.30 30.74
CA ASN A 51 -18.86 3.38 30.50
C ASN A 51 -18.52 4.26 29.29
N GLU A 52 -17.35 4.07 28.67
CA GLU A 52 -16.93 4.79 27.50
C GLU A 52 -16.97 3.86 26.27
N MET A 53 -17.55 4.35 25.19
CA MET A 53 -17.71 3.58 23.96
C MET A 53 -16.92 4.23 22.82
N TYR A 54 -16.37 3.42 21.93
CA TYR A 54 -15.73 3.88 20.72
C TYR A 54 -16.37 3.29 19.46
N ALA A 55 -16.22 3.97 18.35
CA ALA A 55 -16.57 3.48 17.03
C ALA A 55 -15.46 2.56 16.51
N PRO A 56 -15.72 1.27 16.24
CA PRO A 56 -14.72 0.41 15.62
C PRO A 56 -14.45 0.85 14.19
N TRP A 57 -13.21 0.71 13.72
CA TRP A 57 -12.86 1.03 12.35
C TRP A 57 -12.92 -0.21 11.46
N GLY A 58 -14.02 -0.31 10.71
CA GLY A 58 -14.41 -1.52 9.97
C GLY A 58 -15.01 -2.60 10.88
N MET A 59 -15.50 -3.66 10.29
CA MET A 59 -16.25 -4.72 10.98
C MET A 59 -15.46 -5.35 12.15
N ASN A 60 -14.17 -5.62 11.96
CA ASN A 60 -13.30 -6.23 12.97
C ASN A 60 -12.44 -5.23 13.73
N ASN A 61 -12.64 -3.93 13.54
CA ASN A 61 -11.77 -2.88 14.09
C ASN A 61 -10.34 -2.89 13.55
N LEU A 62 -10.07 -3.58 12.44
CA LEU A 62 -8.75 -3.77 11.86
C LEU A 62 -8.61 -3.19 10.44
N LEU A 63 -9.63 -2.48 9.95
CA LEU A 63 -9.64 -1.94 8.58
C LEU A 63 -8.37 -1.14 8.22
N PRO A 64 -7.85 -0.21 9.06
CA PRO A 64 -6.67 0.56 8.67
C PRO A 64 -5.42 -0.31 8.49
N TYR A 65 -5.29 -1.38 9.29
CA TYR A 65 -4.19 -2.34 9.13
C TYR A 65 -4.36 -3.16 7.85
N LYS A 66 -5.60 -3.54 7.50
CA LYS A 66 -5.87 -4.28 6.27
C LYS A 66 -5.62 -3.42 5.02
N ILE A 67 -5.99 -2.14 5.06
CA ILE A 67 -5.67 -1.19 3.97
C ILE A 67 -4.15 -1.11 3.78
N ALA A 68 -3.38 -0.93 4.85
CA ALA A 68 -1.92 -0.87 4.78
C ALA A 68 -1.31 -2.16 4.20
N GLU A 69 -1.84 -3.32 4.59
CA GLU A 69 -1.44 -4.62 4.06
C GLU A 69 -1.77 -4.78 2.57
N LEU A 70 -3.00 -4.46 2.17
CA LEU A 70 -3.43 -4.55 0.76
C LEU A 70 -2.59 -3.64 -0.14
N VAL A 71 -2.37 -2.39 0.28
CA VAL A 71 -1.50 -1.47 -0.46
C VAL A 71 -0.07 -2.00 -0.52
N GLY A 72 0.49 -2.45 0.61
CA GLY A 72 1.88 -2.92 0.69
C GLY A 72 2.14 -4.25 -0.01
N SER A 73 1.11 -5.01 -0.35
CA SER A 73 1.23 -6.30 -1.04
C SER A 73 1.11 -6.22 -2.57
N ASP A 74 0.95 -5.03 -3.14
CA ASP A 74 0.92 -4.80 -4.59
C ASP A 74 1.88 -3.66 -4.98
N GLU A 75 2.79 -3.92 -5.90
CA GLU A 75 3.84 -2.98 -6.31
C GLU A 75 3.28 -1.71 -6.96
N VAL A 76 2.16 -1.80 -7.70
CA VAL A 76 1.53 -0.63 -8.35
C VAL A 76 0.82 0.22 -7.31
N ALA A 77 0.03 -0.41 -6.44
CA ALA A 77 -0.68 0.28 -5.36
C ALA A 77 0.30 0.96 -4.39
N ALA A 78 1.37 0.27 -3.98
CA ALA A 78 2.39 0.82 -3.10
C ALA A 78 3.11 2.03 -3.72
N GLN A 79 3.54 1.90 -4.99
CA GLN A 79 4.23 2.98 -5.69
C GLN A 79 3.32 4.20 -5.92
N ASN A 80 2.05 3.99 -6.25
CA ASN A 80 1.08 5.06 -6.41
C ASN A 80 0.88 5.82 -5.08
N LYS A 81 0.76 5.12 -3.96
CA LYS A 81 0.66 5.76 -2.64
C LYS A 81 1.90 6.56 -2.31
N PHE A 82 3.07 5.98 -2.52
CA PHE A 82 4.34 6.68 -2.30
C PHE A 82 4.44 7.95 -3.15
N PHE A 83 4.12 7.84 -4.45
CA PHE A 83 4.07 8.98 -5.36
C PHE A 83 3.10 10.07 -4.89
N ASN A 84 1.87 9.70 -4.49
CA ASN A 84 0.86 10.63 -4.02
C ASN A 84 1.28 11.34 -2.72
N VAL A 85 1.94 10.63 -1.80
CA VAL A 85 2.51 11.22 -0.57
C VAL A 85 3.58 12.25 -0.92
N LEU A 86 4.56 11.89 -1.77
CA LEU A 86 5.65 12.79 -2.15
C LEU A 86 5.15 14.00 -2.96
N THR A 87 4.17 13.80 -3.83
CA THR A 87 3.59 14.91 -4.63
C THR A 87 2.83 15.89 -3.72
N CYS A 88 2.08 15.40 -2.75
CA CYS A 88 1.41 16.24 -1.76
C CYS A 88 2.41 16.95 -0.84
N TYR A 89 3.52 16.31 -0.50
CA TYR A 89 4.60 16.99 0.24
C TYR A 89 5.25 18.11 -0.58
N GLY A 90 5.40 17.94 -1.89
CA GLY A 90 5.90 18.94 -2.82
C GLY A 90 7.24 19.53 -2.42
N ALA A 91 7.33 20.85 -2.35
CA ALA A 91 8.52 21.57 -1.90
C ALA A 91 8.69 21.53 -0.37
N GLY A 92 7.77 20.88 0.34
CA GLY A 92 7.74 20.81 1.79
C GLY A 92 7.01 22.00 2.43
N LEU A 93 6.80 21.88 3.73
CA LEU A 93 6.14 22.89 4.53
C LEU A 93 7.08 24.07 4.82
N ALA A 94 6.64 25.26 4.49
CA ALA A 94 7.31 26.51 4.80
C ALA A 94 6.47 27.38 5.75
N LEU A 95 7.13 28.07 6.69
CA LEU A 95 6.51 29.16 7.43
C LEU A 95 6.91 30.47 6.74
N GLN A 96 5.92 31.21 6.28
CA GLN A 96 6.06 32.42 5.48
C GLN A 96 5.49 33.64 6.21
N ASP A 97 5.96 34.81 5.85
CA ASP A 97 5.37 36.08 6.22
C ASP A 97 4.17 36.43 5.31
N LYS A 98 3.61 37.65 5.48
CA LYS A 98 2.48 38.13 4.66
C LYS A 98 2.83 38.32 3.19
N GLU A 99 4.11 38.44 2.87
CA GLU A 99 4.64 38.67 1.51
C GLU A 99 5.05 37.35 0.83
N GLY A 100 4.88 36.22 1.51
CA GLY A 100 5.26 34.89 0.98
C GLY A 100 6.74 34.55 1.14
N LYS A 101 7.52 35.39 1.84
CA LYS A 101 8.92 35.13 2.14
C LYS A 101 9.07 34.28 3.39
N PRO A 102 10.17 33.55 3.56
CA PRO A 102 10.44 32.81 4.80
C PRO A 102 10.32 33.71 6.03
N THR A 103 9.59 33.25 7.05
CA THR A 103 9.39 34.02 8.28
C THR A 103 10.70 34.23 9.05
N THR A 104 10.86 35.38 9.65
CA THR A 104 11.97 35.72 10.57
C THR A 104 11.57 35.58 12.05
N ASN A 105 10.31 35.18 12.32
CA ASN A 105 9.85 35.02 13.71
C ASN A 105 10.61 33.90 14.42
N ALA A 106 11.43 34.29 15.42
CA ALA A 106 12.32 33.36 16.14
C ALA A 106 11.54 32.26 16.90
N ASP A 107 10.38 32.60 17.47
CA ASP A 107 9.57 31.64 18.24
C ASP A 107 8.91 30.61 17.31
N ALA A 108 8.39 31.03 16.14
CA ALA A 108 7.87 30.14 15.13
C ALA A 108 8.95 29.19 14.58
N LEU A 109 10.16 29.69 14.33
CA LEU A 109 11.30 28.88 13.89
C LEU A 109 11.76 27.90 14.97
N ARG A 110 11.74 28.30 16.25
CA ARG A 110 12.03 27.42 17.38
C ARG A 110 10.98 26.31 17.52
N PHE A 111 9.71 26.66 17.39
CA PHE A 111 8.61 25.71 17.38
C PHE A 111 8.74 24.70 16.23
N ALA A 112 9.03 25.15 15.02
CA ALA A 112 9.21 24.30 13.85
C ALA A 112 10.30 23.23 14.10
N ARG A 113 11.43 23.62 14.70
CA ARG A 113 12.50 22.68 15.09
C ARG A 113 12.06 21.70 16.18
N ARG A 114 11.40 22.18 17.25
CA ARG A 114 10.93 21.32 18.35
C ARG A 114 9.91 20.29 17.91
N SER A 115 9.05 20.63 16.96
CA SER A 115 8.00 19.77 16.43
C SER A 115 8.49 18.92 15.26
N ALA A 116 9.77 19.06 14.81
CA ALA A 116 10.28 18.45 13.59
C ALA A 116 9.29 18.61 12.43
N LEU A 117 8.90 19.86 12.16
CA LEU A 117 7.68 20.21 11.44
C LEU A 117 7.61 19.59 10.03
N GLY A 118 8.75 19.40 9.35
CA GLY A 118 8.80 18.71 8.06
C GLY A 118 8.45 17.22 8.18
N THR A 119 8.98 16.51 9.17
CA THR A 119 8.64 15.09 9.43
C THR A 119 7.18 14.97 9.85
N PHE A 120 6.73 15.81 10.79
CA PHE A 120 5.33 15.87 11.22
C PHE A 120 4.39 16.03 10.03
N PHE A 121 4.70 16.93 9.09
CA PHE A 121 3.88 17.19 7.92
C PHE A 121 3.85 15.97 6.98
N LEU A 122 4.99 15.32 6.76
CA LEU A 122 5.07 14.10 5.95
C LEU A 122 4.26 12.94 6.57
N GLU A 123 4.31 12.77 7.89
CA GLU A 123 3.52 11.78 8.63
C GLU A 123 2.01 12.03 8.48
N GLN A 124 1.58 13.31 8.61
CA GLN A 124 0.18 13.70 8.42
C GLN A 124 -0.30 13.47 6.99
N ILE A 125 0.54 13.78 5.99
CA ILE A 125 0.23 13.50 4.58
C ILE A 125 0.07 12.00 4.36
N THR A 126 0.97 11.20 4.91
CA THR A 126 0.93 9.74 4.75
C THR A 126 -0.38 9.17 5.25
N ASP A 127 -0.78 9.48 6.46
CA ASP A 127 -2.07 9.05 7.01
C ASP A 127 -3.26 9.57 6.18
N CYS A 128 -3.20 10.83 5.77
CA CYS A 128 -4.27 11.45 4.99
C CYS A 128 -4.42 10.79 3.61
N LYS A 129 -3.32 10.39 2.96
CA LYS A 129 -3.35 9.69 1.66
C LYS A 129 -3.78 8.23 1.79
N TYR A 130 -3.50 7.58 2.92
CA TYR A 130 -3.95 6.20 3.17
C TYR A 130 -5.39 6.14 3.65
N TYR A 131 -5.79 7.02 4.55
CA TYR A 131 -7.05 6.88 5.29
C TYR A 131 -8.04 8.03 5.08
N PHE A 132 -7.69 9.06 4.34
CA PHE A 132 -8.43 10.33 4.27
C PHE A 132 -8.68 10.95 5.66
N MET A 133 -7.85 10.53 6.60
CA MET A 133 -7.89 10.99 7.99
C MET A 133 -6.47 11.05 8.54
N ALA A 134 -6.21 12.09 9.32
CA ALA A 134 -4.98 12.19 10.10
C ALA A 134 -5.30 12.73 11.49
N VAL A 135 -4.50 12.37 12.47
CA VAL A 135 -4.64 12.82 13.86
C VAL A 135 -3.33 13.41 14.34
N CYS A 136 -3.40 14.56 14.94
CA CYS A 136 -2.27 15.11 15.66
C CYS A 136 -2.66 15.57 17.07
N VAL A 137 -1.66 15.81 17.90
CA VAL A 137 -1.83 16.28 19.25
C VAL A 137 -1.07 17.59 19.45
N VAL A 138 -1.79 18.61 19.87
CA VAL A 138 -1.21 19.85 20.36
C VAL A 138 -0.83 19.67 21.82
N ILE A 139 0.41 20.02 22.17
CA ILE A 139 0.94 19.98 23.54
C ILE A 139 1.21 21.41 23.99
N LEU A 140 0.49 21.82 25.02
CA LEU A 140 0.60 23.13 25.61
C LEU A 140 1.82 23.24 26.55
N SER A 141 2.27 24.46 26.78
CA SER A 141 3.20 24.83 27.85
C SER A 141 2.61 24.50 29.23
N LYS A 142 3.45 24.43 30.26
CA LYS A 142 3.02 24.13 31.64
C LYS A 142 1.97 25.11 32.13
N ASP A 143 2.13 26.39 31.78
CA ASP A 143 1.17 27.45 32.07
C ASP A 143 -0.06 27.46 31.14
N GLY A 144 -0.05 26.69 30.03
CA GLY A 144 -1.14 26.58 29.05
C GLY A 144 -1.35 27.84 28.23
N THR A 145 -0.40 28.77 28.20
CA THR A 145 -0.51 30.02 27.46
C THR A 145 -0.12 29.89 25.99
N GLN A 146 0.70 28.89 25.65
CA GLN A 146 1.20 28.64 24.32
C GLN A 146 1.15 27.15 23.96
N ILE A 147 1.02 26.86 22.68
CA ILE A 147 1.26 25.52 22.14
C ILE A 147 2.78 25.39 21.95
N ASN A 148 3.37 24.42 22.64
CA ASN A 148 4.80 24.20 22.67
C ASN A 148 5.27 23.16 21.62
N ARG A 149 4.38 22.23 21.22
CA ARG A 149 4.73 21.14 20.32
C ARG A 149 3.49 20.60 19.59
N LEU A 150 3.69 20.16 18.34
CA LEU A 150 2.80 19.27 17.58
C LEU A 150 3.41 17.87 17.54
N VAL A 151 2.59 16.85 17.67
CA VAL A 151 2.99 15.44 17.60
C VAL A 151 1.98 14.70 16.73
N HIS A 152 2.47 13.97 15.75
CA HIS A 152 1.66 13.05 14.96
C HIS A 152 1.17 11.87 15.80
N LYS A 153 -0.02 11.39 15.52
CA LYS A 153 -0.58 10.14 16.07
C LYS A 153 -1.07 9.30 14.89
N ASP A 154 -0.35 8.23 14.63
CA ASP A 154 -0.66 7.31 13.55
C ASP A 154 -2.14 6.89 13.59
N ALA A 155 -2.86 7.10 12.50
CA ALA A 155 -4.29 6.85 12.40
C ALA A 155 -4.64 5.38 12.62
N CYS A 156 -3.76 4.43 12.28
CA CYS A 156 -3.96 3.01 12.55
C CYS A 156 -4.24 2.72 14.02
N PHE A 157 -3.61 3.47 14.93
CA PHE A 157 -3.74 3.31 16.37
C PHE A 157 -4.82 4.20 16.98
N CYS A 158 -5.50 5.04 16.20
CA CYS A 158 -6.55 5.93 16.67
C CYS A 158 -7.94 5.31 16.54
N ARG A 159 -8.78 5.47 17.59
CA ARG A 159 -10.21 5.18 17.52
C ARG A 159 -11.00 6.35 18.09
N LEU A 160 -12.10 6.67 17.45
CA LEU A 160 -12.93 7.81 17.80
C LEU A 160 -13.98 7.39 18.86
N ALA A 161 -14.16 8.21 19.86
CA ALA A 161 -15.22 7.99 20.85
C ALA A 161 -16.58 8.05 20.16
N LYS A 162 -17.56 7.33 20.71
CA LYS A 162 -18.97 7.49 20.33
C LYS A 162 -19.37 8.95 20.45
N ALA A 163 -19.99 9.49 19.42
CA ALA A 163 -20.51 10.85 19.43
C ALA A 163 -21.59 11.02 20.51
N ASP A 164 -21.62 12.20 21.10
CA ASP A 164 -22.67 12.57 22.05
C ASP A 164 -23.99 12.86 21.32
N LYS A 165 -25.03 13.23 22.10
CA LYS A 165 -26.37 13.55 21.56
C LYS A 165 -26.41 14.74 20.58
N PHE A 166 -25.33 15.53 20.53
CA PHE A 166 -25.17 16.65 19.63
C PHE A 166 -24.29 16.30 18.40
N GLY A 167 -23.91 15.03 18.25
CA GLY A 167 -23.04 14.57 17.18
C GLY A 167 -21.54 14.86 17.39
N ARG A 168 -21.14 15.36 18.58
CA ARG A 168 -19.75 15.73 18.86
C ARG A 168 -18.96 14.54 19.37
N ILE A 169 -17.78 14.32 18.77
CA ILE A 169 -16.80 13.33 19.22
C ILE A 169 -15.85 14.02 20.20
N ARG A 170 -15.78 13.51 21.44
CA ARG A 170 -15.07 14.19 22.52
C ARG A 170 -13.67 13.68 22.79
N TYR A 171 -13.34 12.47 22.34
CA TYR A 171 -12.07 11.82 22.63
C TYR A 171 -11.57 11.01 21.46
N VAL A 172 -10.26 10.91 21.36
CA VAL A 172 -9.55 9.90 20.57
C VAL A 172 -8.90 8.92 21.55
N TYR A 173 -9.06 7.64 21.31
CA TYR A 173 -8.37 6.57 22.01
C TYR A 173 -7.22 6.06 21.16
N TYR A 174 -6.02 6.10 21.70
CA TYR A 174 -4.80 5.68 21.02
C TYR A 174 -4.25 4.43 21.67
N ALA A 175 -4.19 3.32 20.94
CA ALA A 175 -3.71 2.03 21.42
C ALA A 175 -3.30 1.11 20.27
N ASN A 176 -2.59 0.03 20.55
CA ASN A 176 -2.34 -1.04 19.59
C ASN A 176 -3.55 -1.99 19.51
N TRP A 177 -4.49 -1.69 18.63
CA TRP A 177 -5.75 -2.44 18.48
C TRP A 177 -5.58 -3.86 17.88
N LYS A 178 -4.38 -4.24 17.41
CA LYS A 178 -4.08 -5.63 17.04
C LYS A 178 -3.90 -6.53 18.27
N LYS A 179 -3.56 -5.94 19.42
CA LYS A 179 -3.36 -6.69 20.65
C LYS A 179 -4.71 -7.10 21.25
N SER A 180 -4.87 -8.38 21.54
CA SER A 180 -6.00 -8.88 22.32
C SER A 180 -5.82 -8.56 23.81
N GLY A 181 -6.92 -8.32 24.53
CA GLY A 181 -6.89 -8.13 25.99
C GLY A 181 -6.21 -6.84 26.43
N LEU A 182 -6.37 -5.74 25.66
CA LEU A 182 -5.87 -4.41 26.04
C LEU A 182 -6.31 -4.00 27.44
N GLN A 183 -5.39 -3.46 28.23
CA GLN A 183 -5.64 -2.93 29.57
C GLN A 183 -5.85 -1.41 29.51
N LYS A 184 -6.37 -0.84 30.62
CA LYS A 184 -6.69 0.58 30.73
C LYS A 184 -5.50 1.51 30.51
N ASP A 185 -4.35 1.14 30.99
CA ASP A 185 -3.08 1.87 30.90
C ASP A 185 -2.46 1.81 29.50
N GLU A 186 -2.83 0.82 28.70
CA GLU A 186 -2.40 0.69 27.30
C GLU A 186 -3.24 1.53 26.32
N VAL A 187 -4.34 2.12 26.80
CA VAL A 187 -5.23 2.96 26.00
C VAL A 187 -5.11 4.43 26.44
N GLU A 188 -4.37 5.22 25.69
CA GLU A 188 -4.29 6.66 25.93
C GLU A 188 -5.60 7.33 25.51
N ARG A 189 -6.24 8.05 26.42
CA ARG A 189 -7.44 8.85 26.16
C ARG A 189 -7.06 10.30 25.97
N ILE A 190 -7.28 10.85 24.79
CA ILE A 190 -6.89 12.20 24.43
C ILE A 190 -8.14 13.04 24.16
N PRO A 191 -8.37 14.15 24.86
CA PRO A 191 -9.47 15.06 24.56
C PRO A 191 -9.36 15.59 23.13
N LEU A 192 -10.46 15.54 22.37
CA LEU A 192 -10.53 16.02 20.99
C LEU A 192 -11.03 17.47 20.99
N LEU A 193 -10.40 18.32 20.21
CA LEU A 193 -10.93 19.65 19.89
C LEU A 193 -12.08 19.52 18.88
N ARG A 194 -12.98 20.50 18.89
CA ARG A 194 -14.06 20.55 17.90
C ARG A 194 -13.50 20.62 16.50
N GLU A 195 -14.05 19.84 15.58
CA GLU A 195 -13.59 19.80 14.19
C GLU A 195 -14.00 21.05 13.39
N ASP A 196 -15.15 21.62 13.73
CA ASP A 196 -15.70 22.82 13.07
C ASP A 196 -14.95 24.10 13.50
N ASP A 197 -14.50 24.16 14.76
CA ASP A 197 -13.76 25.30 15.29
C ASP A 197 -12.76 24.84 16.35
N PRO A 198 -11.62 24.27 15.97
CA PRO A 198 -10.62 23.80 16.92
C PRO A 198 -9.91 24.93 17.67
N ILE A 199 -9.80 26.11 17.07
CA ILE A 199 -9.14 27.26 17.67
C ILE A 199 -10.01 27.85 18.76
N GLY A 200 -11.28 28.20 18.47
CA GLY A 200 -12.21 28.72 19.45
C GLY A 200 -12.45 27.75 20.60
N ASP A 201 -12.57 26.45 20.31
CA ASP A 201 -12.71 25.44 21.37
C ASP A 201 -11.47 25.37 22.28
N LEU A 202 -10.25 25.52 21.73
CA LEU A 202 -9.04 25.56 22.54
C LEU A 202 -8.96 26.84 23.36
N MET A 203 -9.32 28.00 22.81
CA MET A 203 -9.37 29.28 23.50
C MET A 203 -10.30 29.22 24.72
N VAL A 204 -11.50 28.67 24.52
CA VAL A 204 -12.48 28.44 25.61
C VAL A 204 -11.91 27.48 26.65
N LYS A 205 -11.37 26.32 26.24
CA LYS A 205 -10.79 25.32 27.15
C LYS A 205 -9.61 25.86 27.96
N MET A 206 -8.88 26.82 27.43
CA MET A 206 -7.75 27.46 28.12
C MET A 206 -8.15 28.72 28.88
N GLY A 207 -9.43 29.09 28.89
CA GLY A 207 -9.94 30.25 29.59
C GLY A 207 -9.46 31.58 28.99
N LYS A 208 -9.11 31.60 27.70
CA LYS A 208 -8.79 32.81 26.95
C LYS A 208 -10.05 33.49 26.43
N GLU A 209 -11.10 32.71 26.22
CA GLU A 209 -12.43 33.15 25.84
C GLU A 209 -13.50 32.61 26.79
N PRO A 210 -14.67 33.28 26.90
CA PRO A 210 -15.76 32.78 27.73
C PRO A 210 -16.33 31.47 27.15
N GLY A 211 -16.90 30.63 28.00
CA GLY A 211 -17.61 29.40 27.63
C GLY A 211 -18.88 29.68 26.80
N GLU A 212 -19.55 28.60 26.38
CA GLU A 212 -20.79 28.67 25.57
C GLU A 212 -21.92 29.48 26.25
N ASP A 213 -21.87 29.65 27.56
CA ASP A 213 -22.79 30.49 28.32
C ASP A 213 -22.44 32.00 28.28
N GLY A 214 -21.33 32.36 27.62
CA GLY A 214 -20.84 33.71 27.43
C GLY A 214 -20.38 34.42 28.72
N ARG A 215 -20.40 33.74 29.84
CA ARG A 215 -20.18 34.37 31.17
C ARG A 215 -19.03 33.79 31.99
N ARG A 216 -18.59 32.58 31.68
CA ARG A 216 -17.58 31.87 32.47
C ARG A 216 -16.29 31.61 31.73
N PHE A 217 -15.20 32.07 32.30
CA PHE A 217 -13.84 31.66 31.89
C PHE A 217 -13.45 30.45 32.76
N VAL A 218 -13.55 29.24 32.17
CA VAL A 218 -13.20 28.01 32.87
C VAL A 218 -12.00 27.38 32.17
N ARG A 219 -10.92 27.19 32.91
CA ARG A 219 -9.70 26.58 32.38
C ARG A 219 -9.67 25.09 32.69
N THR A 220 -9.46 24.29 31.64
CA THR A 220 -9.27 22.86 31.74
C THR A 220 -7.83 22.53 32.20
N PRO A 221 -7.62 21.55 33.09
CA PRO A 221 -6.29 21.12 33.52
C PRO A 221 -5.51 20.37 32.44
N ALA A 222 -6.22 19.89 31.41
CA ALA A 222 -5.58 19.17 30.30
C ALA A 222 -4.57 20.05 29.56
N ARG A 223 -3.47 19.44 29.13
CA ARG A 223 -2.39 20.09 28.38
C ARG A 223 -2.12 19.43 27.04
N LYS A 224 -2.86 18.41 26.72
CA LYS A 224 -2.81 17.71 25.45
C LYS A 224 -4.21 17.67 24.86
N PHE A 225 -4.34 18.03 23.60
CA PHE A 225 -5.59 17.94 22.85
C PHE A 225 -5.33 17.37 21.45
N ALA A 226 -6.18 16.44 21.03
CA ALA A 226 -6.15 15.93 19.67
C ALA A 226 -6.82 16.92 18.72
N VAL A 227 -6.30 17.00 17.51
CA VAL A 227 -6.89 17.63 16.34
C VAL A 227 -7.15 16.53 15.33
N LEU A 228 -8.37 16.39 14.88
CA LEU A 228 -8.81 15.41 13.90
C LEU A 228 -8.95 16.10 12.55
N LEU A 229 -8.27 15.57 11.55
CA LEU A 229 -8.36 16.00 10.17
C LEU A 229 -9.06 14.90 9.38
N ARG A 230 -10.20 15.22 8.77
CA ARG A 230 -10.95 14.28 7.94
C ARG A 230 -11.22 14.91 6.58
N PHE A 231 -10.80 14.22 5.53
CA PHE A 231 -11.22 14.58 4.18
C PHE A 231 -12.66 14.11 3.97
N PRO A 232 -13.56 14.96 3.46
CA PRO A 232 -14.97 14.62 3.36
C PRO A 232 -15.21 13.48 2.38
N THR A 233 -15.94 12.46 2.83
CA THR A 233 -16.40 11.35 2.00
C THR A 233 -17.88 11.09 2.24
N VAL A 234 -18.56 10.62 1.19
CA VAL A 234 -20.03 10.43 1.24
C VAL A 234 -20.35 9.24 2.16
N GLY A 235 -21.35 9.44 3.03
CA GLY A 235 -21.92 8.37 3.85
C GLY A 235 -21.12 7.98 5.07
N CYS A 236 -20.02 8.67 5.41
CA CYS A 236 -19.18 8.33 6.58
C CYS A 236 -19.40 9.28 7.74
N GLN A 237 -19.74 8.71 8.89
CA GLN A 237 -19.94 9.45 10.13
C GLN A 237 -18.65 9.60 10.96
N TYR A 238 -17.86 8.54 11.06
CA TYR A 238 -16.64 8.50 11.88
C TYR A 238 -15.38 8.48 11.04
N TYR A 239 -15.22 7.45 10.19
CA TYR A 239 -14.02 7.22 9.42
C TYR A 239 -14.30 7.42 7.94
N PRO A 240 -13.54 8.28 7.25
CA PRO A 240 -13.68 8.43 5.82
C PRO A 240 -13.37 7.11 5.08
N THR A 241 -14.07 6.87 3.99
CA THR A 241 -13.72 5.80 3.07
C THR A 241 -12.96 6.40 1.90
N PRO A 242 -11.64 6.12 1.77
CA PRO A 242 -10.86 6.64 0.66
C PRO A 242 -11.41 6.18 -0.68
N TYR A 243 -11.54 7.08 -1.66
CA TYR A 243 -12.12 6.73 -2.97
C TYR A 243 -11.32 5.65 -3.71
N TYR A 244 -10.00 5.64 -3.55
CA TYR A 244 -9.15 4.60 -4.12
C TYR A 244 -9.45 3.19 -3.59
N ALA A 245 -10.09 3.07 -2.42
CA ALA A 245 -10.48 1.77 -1.86
C ALA A 245 -11.43 0.99 -2.79
N ALA A 246 -12.04 1.67 -3.77
CA ALA A 246 -12.83 1.04 -4.82
C ALA A 246 -12.02 -0.02 -5.60
N MET A 247 -10.69 0.14 -5.74
CA MET A 247 -9.84 -0.85 -6.41
C MET A 247 -9.82 -2.21 -5.70
N PHE A 248 -9.98 -2.22 -4.37
CA PHE A 248 -10.05 -3.45 -3.58
C PHE A 248 -11.44 -4.11 -3.61
N ARG A 249 -12.48 -3.38 -4.08
CA ARG A 249 -13.84 -3.90 -4.28
C ARG A 249 -14.11 -4.32 -5.72
N GLY A 250 -13.47 -3.64 -6.69
CA GLY A 250 -13.77 -3.73 -8.12
C GLY A 250 -13.12 -4.89 -8.87
N GLY A 251 -12.32 -5.72 -8.23
CA GLY A 251 -11.72 -6.90 -8.86
C GLY A 251 -10.36 -6.68 -9.52
N SER A 252 -10.03 -5.51 -10.08
CA SER A 252 -8.76 -5.30 -10.80
C SER A 252 -7.51 -5.57 -9.96
N TYR A 253 -7.56 -5.31 -8.66
CA TYR A 253 -6.51 -5.65 -7.73
C TYR A 253 -6.31 -7.16 -7.60
N PHE A 254 -7.40 -7.91 -7.45
CA PHE A 254 -7.36 -9.37 -7.32
C PHE A 254 -7.06 -10.03 -8.66
N GLU A 255 -7.62 -9.53 -9.76
CA GLU A 255 -7.34 -9.98 -11.12
C GLU A 255 -5.84 -9.95 -11.41
N LYS A 256 -5.15 -8.82 -11.17
CA LYS A 256 -3.70 -8.70 -11.32
C LYS A 256 -2.96 -9.74 -10.50
N ARG A 257 -3.36 -9.98 -9.25
CA ARG A 257 -2.73 -10.97 -8.36
C ARG A 257 -2.98 -12.40 -8.83
N LEU A 258 -4.19 -12.72 -9.26
CA LEU A 258 -4.53 -14.04 -9.80
C LEU A 258 -3.75 -14.35 -11.07
N ILE A 259 -3.66 -13.40 -12.00
CA ILE A 259 -2.87 -13.55 -13.23
C ILE A 259 -1.39 -13.77 -12.89
N SER A 260 -0.86 -13.01 -11.95
CA SER A 260 0.53 -13.16 -11.49
C SER A 260 0.77 -14.53 -10.85
N ALA A 261 -0.15 -15.00 -10.01
CA ALA A 261 -0.08 -16.32 -9.39
C ALA A 261 -0.18 -17.45 -10.45
N ALA A 262 -1.09 -17.32 -11.41
CA ALA A 262 -1.23 -18.26 -12.52
C ALA A 262 0.04 -18.34 -13.37
N LYS A 263 0.67 -17.20 -13.67
CA LYS A 263 1.97 -17.16 -14.37
C LYS A 263 3.08 -17.86 -13.59
N ILE A 264 3.16 -17.61 -12.29
CA ILE A 264 4.14 -18.28 -11.42
C ILE A 264 3.90 -19.79 -11.39
N ALA A 265 2.64 -20.22 -11.25
CA ALA A 265 2.26 -21.63 -11.29
C ALA A 265 2.62 -22.26 -12.65
N LYS A 266 2.28 -21.58 -13.76
CA LYS A 266 2.65 -22.00 -15.11
C LYS A 266 4.16 -22.17 -15.27
N ILE A 267 4.96 -21.18 -14.84
CA ILE A 267 6.42 -21.24 -14.89
C ILE A 267 6.96 -22.41 -14.05
N ARG A 268 6.44 -22.59 -12.84
CA ARG A 268 6.84 -23.72 -11.97
C ARG A 268 6.50 -25.06 -12.59
N ASN A 269 5.32 -25.22 -13.18
CA ASN A 269 4.86 -26.44 -13.80
C ASN A 269 5.58 -26.70 -15.13
N HIS A 270 5.91 -25.68 -15.91
CA HIS A 270 6.72 -25.82 -17.12
C HIS A 270 8.16 -26.25 -16.82
N ALA A 271 8.68 -25.93 -15.64
CA ALA A 271 9.99 -26.41 -15.21
C ALA A 271 9.99 -27.92 -14.88
N SER A 272 8.82 -28.55 -14.74
CA SER A 272 8.73 -29.95 -14.30
C SER A 272 8.66 -30.98 -15.43
N VAL A 273 8.12 -30.66 -16.62
CA VAL A 273 8.06 -31.61 -17.74
C VAL A 273 8.27 -30.90 -19.08
N LYS A 274 9.51 -30.77 -19.53
CA LYS A 274 9.84 -30.19 -20.84
C LYS A 274 9.80 -31.21 -21.98
N TYR A 275 10.07 -32.45 -21.67
CA TYR A 275 10.25 -33.49 -22.66
C TYR A 275 9.48 -34.74 -22.30
N GLN A 276 8.74 -35.28 -23.23
CA GLN A 276 8.25 -36.63 -23.18
C GLN A 276 9.28 -37.52 -23.92
N VAL A 277 9.82 -38.49 -23.22
CA VAL A 277 10.77 -39.44 -23.81
C VAL A 277 10.07 -40.77 -23.99
N GLU A 278 9.83 -41.16 -25.23
CA GLU A 278 9.31 -42.44 -25.61
C GLU A 278 10.47 -43.38 -25.92
N VAL A 279 10.51 -44.50 -25.21
CA VAL A 279 11.56 -45.50 -25.37
C VAL A 279 10.91 -46.78 -25.85
N GLU A 280 11.39 -47.32 -26.96
CA GLU A 280 10.92 -48.57 -27.53
C GLU A 280 11.21 -49.73 -26.59
N GLN A 281 10.28 -50.70 -26.46
CA GLN A 281 10.41 -51.74 -25.44
C GLN A 281 11.59 -52.68 -25.67
N ARG A 282 12.00 -52.92 -26.92
CA ARG A 282 13.17 -53.71 -27.27
C ARG A 282 14.49 -53.05 -26.87
N TYR A 283 14.49 -51.73 -26.71
CA TYR A 283 15.67 -51.02 -26.23
C TYR A 283 16.07 -51.50 -24.81
N TRP A 284 15.08 -51.70 -23.95
CA TRP A 284 15.34 -52.19 -22.59
C TRP A 284 15.91 -53.61 -22.60
N GLN A 285 15.49 -54.46 -23.53
CA GLN A 285 16.05 -55.79 -23.72
C GLN A 285 17.49 -55.70 -24.20
N LYS A 286 17.82 -54.89 -25.19
CA LYS A 286 19.21 -54.67 -25.63
C LYS A 286 20.13 -54.24 -24.48
N VAL A 287 19.66 -53.27 -23.65
CA VAL A 287 20.43 -52.75 -22.49
C VAL A 287 20.71 -53.84 -21.46
N VAL A 288 19.81 -54.80 -21.29
CA VAL A 288 19.98 -55.94 -20.38
C VAL A 288 20.88 -57.00 -20.99
N ASP A 289 20.71 -57.33 -22.27
CA ASP A 289 21.51 -58.34 -22.99
C ASP A 289 22.98 -57.92 -23.11
N GLU A 290 23.25 -56.67 -23.42
CA GLU A 290 24.59 -56.06 -23.46
C GLU A 290 25.30 -56.17 -22.10
N ALA A 291 24.57 -56.00 -21.00
CA ALA A 291 25.09 -56.08 -19.65
C ALA A 291 25.23 -57.53 -19.16
N ARG A 292 24.75 -58.54 -19.92
CA ARG A 292 24.77 -59.97 -19.58
C ARG A 292 24.23 -60.29 -18.19
N ILE A 293 23.17 -59.60 -17.79
CA ILE A 293 22.55 -59.73 -16.45
C ILE A 293 21.34 -60.67 -16.55
N THR A 294 21.29 -61.67 -15.66
CA THR A 294 20.17 -62.63 -15.60
C THR A 294 19.36 -62.52 -14.30
N ASP A 295 19.88 -61.85 -13.27
CA ASP A 295 19.18 -61.63 -12.00
C ASP A 295 18.11 -60.55 -12.13
N PRO A 296 16.83 -60.82 -11.78
CA PRO A 296 15.73 -59.86 -11.89
C PRO A 296 15.93 -58.55 -11.09
N LEU A 297 16.64 -58.58 -9.97
CA LEU A 297 16.92 -57.37 -9.18
C LEU A 297 17.96 -56.50 -9.87
N GLN A 298 19.01 -57.08 -10.41
CA GLN A 298 20.06 -56.36 -11.15
C GLN A 298 19.52 -55.82 -12.47
N ILE A 299 18.57 -56.52 -13.12
CA ILE A 299 17.86 -56.01 -14.33
C ILE A 299 17.13 -54.75 -13.99
N LYS A 300 16.35 -54.72 -12.89
CA LYS A 300 15.61 -53.50 -12.47
C LYS A 300 16.54 -52.34 -12.17
N GLU A 301 17.64 -52.58 -11.49
CA GLU A 301 18.65 -51.57 -11.19
C GLU A 301 19.31 -51.02 -12.47
N ARG A 302 19.65 -51.88 -13.41
CA ARG A 302 20.24 -51.47 -14.70
C ARG A 302 19.29 -50.62 -15.52
N ILE A 303 18.02 -51.00 -15.61
CA ILE A 303 16.97 -50.21 -16.30
C ILE A 303 16.75 -48.86 -15.59
N LYS A 304 16.75 -48.86 -14.25
CA LYS A 304 16.61 -47.63 -13.48
C LYS A 304 17.76 -46.64 -13.77
N LYS A 305 18.98 -47.16 -13.74
CA LYS A 305 20.19 -46.37 -14.03
C LYS A 305 20.18 -45.82 -15.45
N GLU A 306 19.68 -46.57 -16.43
CA GLU A 306 19.57 -46.12 -17.80
C GLU A 306 18.50 -45.05 -17.97
N LYS A 307 17.37 -45.17 -17.27
CA LYS A 307 16.34 -44.10 -17.19
C LYS A 307 16.90 -42.81 -16.59
N GLU A 308 17.74 -42.91 -15.58
CA GLU A 308 18.43 -41.77 -14.97
C GLU A 308 19.41 -41.14 -15.94
N ASN A 309 20.20 -41.90 -16.71
CA ASN A 309 21.10 -41.42 -17.73
C ASN A 309 20.33 -40.65 -18.83
N ILE A 310 19.21 -41.21 -19.31
CA ILE A 310 18.37 -40.59 -20.30
C ILE A 310 17.80 -39.26 -19.77
N ARG A 311 17.27 -39.25 -18.54
CA ARG A 311 16.77 -38.06 -17.87
C ARG A 311 17.85 -36.99 -17.76
N ASP A 312 19.03 -37.37 -17.26
CA ASP A 312 20.14 -36.45 -17.00
C ASP A 312 20.71 -35.87 -18.32
N PHE A 313 20.64 -36.64 -19.40
CA PHE A 313 21.04 -36.18 -20.72
C PHE A 313 20.01 -35.18 -21.29
N VAL A 314 18.73 -35.47 -21.23
CA VAL A 314 17.64 -34.65 -21.81
C VAL A 314 17.40 -33.40 -20.99
N ALA A 315 17.44 -33.50 -19.63
CA ALA A 315 17.10 -32.40 -18.72
C ALA A 315 18.31 -31.73 -18.06
N GLY A 316 19.52 -32.27 -18.20
CA GLY A 316 20.73 -31.76 -17.53
C GLY A 316 21.23 -30.47 -18.14
N VAL A 317 21.39 -29.43 -17.32
CA VAL A 317 21.90 -28.10 -17.72
C VAL A 317 23.30 -28.19 -18.36
N HIS A 318 24.12 -29.15 -17.97
CA HIS A 318 25.48 -29.36 -18.49
C HIS A 318 25.53 -30.05 -19.87
N ASN A 319 24.40 -30.51 -20.41
CA ASN A 319 24.30 -31.20 -21.68
C ASN A 319 23.72 -30.35 -22.80
N SER A 320 23.47 -29.07 -22.55
CA SER A 320 23.02 -28.13 -23.57
C SER A 320 24.05 -28.05 -24.70
N GLY A 321 23.61 -28.35 -25.91
CA GLY A 321 24.47 -28.34 -27.11
C GLY A 321 25.18 -29.66 -27.40
N LYS A 322 25.00 -30.73 -26.61
CA LYS A 322 25.54 -32.07 -26.91
C LYS A 322 24.58 -32.85 -27.81
N ALA A 323 25.14 -33.61 -28.72
CA ALA A 323 24.36 -34.50 -29.59
C ALA A 323 24.15 -35.85 -28.94
N TRP A 324 22.91 -36.36 -29.02
CA TRP A 324 22.60 -37.74 -28.65
C TRP A 324 22.39 -38.58 -29.91
N ILE A 325 23.12 -39.70 -30.00
CA ILE A 325 23.05 -40.58 -31.14
C ILE A 325 22.20 -41.78 -30.72
N THR A 326 21.08 -42.02 -31.40
CA THR A 326 20.19 -43.17 -31.20
C THR A 326 20.06 -43.95 -32.48
N GLY A 327 19.86 -45.28 -32.34
CA GLY A 327 19.59 -46.13 -33.49
C GLY A 327 18.15 -46.06 -33.99
N TYR A 328 17.93 -46.34 -35.25
CA TYR A 328 16.64 -46.65 -35.80
C TYR A 328 16.74 -47.82 -36.77
N TYR A 329 15.64 -48.51 -36.98
CA TYR A 329 15.54 -49.53 -38.01
C TYR A 329 14.18 -49.43 -38.71
N VAL A 330 14.12 -50.01 -39.91
CA VAL A 330 12.87 -50.07 -40.70
C VAL A 330 12.31 -51.48 -40.55
N ASP A 331 11.06 -51.62 -40.14
CA ASP A 331 10.42 -52.93 -40.00
C ASP A 331 10.09 -53.53 -41.40
N PRO A 332 9.73 -54.82 -41.50
CA PRO A 332 9.40 -55.48 -42.74
C PRO A 332 8.20 -54.86 -43.47
N MET A 333 7.39 -54.02 -42.79
CA MET A 333 6.26 -53.30 -43.36
C MET A 333 6.61 -51.89 -43.81
N GLY A 334 7.88 -51.45 -43.65
CA GLY A 334 8.34 -50.15 -44.10
C GLY A 334 8.21 -49.02 -43.08
N HIS A 335 7.86 -49.33 -41.81
CA HIS A 335 7.76 -48.31 -40.76
C HIS A 335 9.10 -48.10 -40.10
N GLU A 336 9.46 -46.80 -39.85
CA GLU A 336 10.62 -46.44 -39.06
C GLU A 336 10.37 -46.65 -37.59
N VAL A 337 11.12 -47.53 -36.96
CA VAL A 337 11.11 -47.77 -35.52
C VAL A 337 12.38 -47.18 -34.91
N ARG A 338 12.24 -46.25 -33.99
CA ARG A 338 13.31 -45.53 -33.32
C ARG A 338 13.45 -46.03 -31.89
N ASP A 339 14.69 -46.30 -31.45
CA ASP A 339 14.96 -46.78 -30.10
C ASP A 339 14.52 -45.77 -29.03
N ILE A 340 14.72 -44.47 -29.27
CA ILE A 340 14.30 -43.37 -28.37
C ILE A 340 13.75 -42.23 -29.22
N ARG A 341 12.61 -41.71 -28.81
CA ARG A 341 11.98 -40.51 -29.38
C ARG A 341 11.78 -39.48 -28.28
N VAL A 342 12.35 -38.29 -28.46
CA VAL A 342 12.17 -37.16 -27.56
C VAL A 342 11.16 -36.22 -28.20
N ILE A 343 10.03 -36.04 -27.54
CA ILE A 343 8.97 -35.12 -27.94
C ILE A 343 9.09 -33.91 -27.03
N ASN A 344 9.33 -32.75 -27.62
CA ASN A 344 9.27 -31.50 -26.88
C ASN A 344 7.79 -31.23 -26.56
N ILE A 345 7.44 -31.23 -25.30
CA ILE A 345 6.11 -30.77 -24.88
C ILE A 345 6.19 -29.24 -24.96
N GLU A 346 5.91 -28.71 -26.17
CA GLU A 346 5.70 -27.29 -26.33
C GLU A 346 4.53 -26.88 -25.42
N GLY A 347 4.87 -26.33 -24.27
CA GLY A 347 3.88 -25.60 -23.53
C GLY A 347 3.35 -24.50 -24.44
N SER A 348 2.04 -24.37 -24.51
CA SER A 348 1.41 -23.33 -25.30
C SER A 348 2.16 -22.01 -25.08
N LYS A 349 2.64 -21.39 -26.15
CA LYS A 349 3.34 -20.09 -26.12
C LYS A 349 2.42 -18.93 -25.71
N ASP A 350 1.26 -19.22 -25.16
CA ASP A 350 0.22 -18.28 -24.75
C ASP A 350 0.61 -17.44 -23.53
N GLY A 351 1.88 -17.05 -23.44
CA GLY A 351 2.33 -16.03 -22.48
C GLY A 351 1.94 -14.60 -22.88
N GLY A 352 1.37 -14.43 -24.11
CA GLY A 352 0.97 -13.13 -24.65
C GLY A 352 -0.34 -12.61 -24.08
N ASP A 353 -1.32 -13.47 -23.93
CA ASP A 353 -2.70 -13.08 -23.57
C ASP A 353 -2.80 -12.38 -22.20
N TYR A 354 -2.04 -12.86 -21.21
CA TYR A 354 -2.06 -12.24 -19.88
C TYR A 354 -1.28 -10.91 -19.75
N ALA A 355 -0.50 -10.51 -20.74
CA ALA A 355 0.29 -9.28 -20.65
C ALA A 355 -0.62 -8.05 -20.78
N ASP A 356 -1.58 -8.11 -21.68
CA ASP A 356 -2.54 -7.03 -21.88
C ASP A 356 -3.49 -6.91 -20.68
N ASP A 357 -3.95 -8.02 -20.09
CA ASP A 357 -4.81 -8.03 -18.90
C ASP A 357 -4.08 -7.42 -17.69
N ILE A 358 -2.81 -7.79 -17.45
CA ILE A 358 -2.00 -7.19 -16.39
C ILE A 358 -1.85 -5.68 -16.59
N ASN A 359 -1.65 -5.24 -17.86
CA ASN A 359 -1.51 -3.83 -18.17
C ASN A 359 -2.81 -3.07 -17.92
N VAL A 360 -3.96 -3.63 -18.31
CA VAL A 360 -5.28 -3.06 -18.05
C VAL A 360 -5.51 -2.96 -16.53
N ALA A 361 -5.26 -4.03 -15.80
CA ALA A 361 -5.41 -4.05 -14.34
C ALA A 361 -4.48 -3.02 -13.67
N ALA A 362 -3.20 -2.95 -14.05
CA ALA A 362 -2.24 -1.98 -13.51
C ALA A 362 -2.65 -0.52 -13.82
N ASN A 363 -3.11 -0.24 -15.04
CA ASN A 363 -3.61 1.09 -15.40
C ASN A 363 -4.88 1.46 -14.61
N THR A 364 -5.77 0.49 -14.37
CA THR A 364 -6.96 0.69 -13.53
C THR A 364 -6.59 1.03 -12.08
N LEU A 365 -5.56 0.39 -11.51
CA LEU A 365 -5.04 0.73 -10.20
C LEU A 365 -4.46 2.16 -10.15
N CYS A 366 -3.75 2.58 -11.21
CA CYS A 366 -3.25 3.95 -11.32
C CYS A 366 -4.40 4.97 -11.38
N TYR A 367 -5.43 4.68 -12.20
CA TYR A 367 -6.61 5.53 -12.32
C TYR A 367 -7.37 5.65 -10.99
N ALA A 368 -7.60 4.53 -10.30
CA ALA A 368 -8.29 4.50 -9.02
C ALA A 368 -7.59 5.33 -7.93
N ASP A 369 -6.26 5.43 -7.98
CA ASP A 369 -5.46 6.23 -7.04
C ASP A 369 -5.11 7.63 -7.56
N ASN A 370 -5.79 8.09 -8.57
CA ASN A 370 -5.57 9.41 -9.18
C ASN A 370 -4.09 9.65 -9.54
N THR A 371 -3.46 8.64 -10.11
CA THR A 371 -2.05 8.67 -10.51
C THR A 371 -1.93 8.41 -12.01
N HIS A 372 -1.35 9.37 -12.74
CA HIS A 372 -1.14 9.15 -14.17
C HIS A 372 0.13 8.31 -14.41
N PRO A 373 0.07 7.20 -15.18
CA PRO A 373 1.22 6.31 -15.41
C PRO A 373 2.47 7.05 -15.90
N ASN A 374 2.33 8.06 -16.75
CA ASN A 374 3.44 8.83 -17.30
C ASN A 374 4.21 9.66 -16.24
N LEU A 375 3.62 9.90 -15.07
CA LEU A 375 4.28 10.61 -13.97
C LEU A 375 5.07 9.67 -13.06
N VAL A 376 4.63 8.42 -12.93
CA VAL A 376 5.22 7.44 -12.00
C VAL A 376 6.37 6.67 -12.66
N GLY A 377 6.43 6.68 -14.00
CA GLY A 377 7.39 5.90 -14.78
C GLY A 377 6.73 4.76 -15.56
N ALA A 378 7.52 3.81 -16.04
CA ALA A 378 6.98 2.67 -16.78
C ALA A 378 6.13 1.78 -15.87
N VAL A 379 4.84 1.72 -16.14
CA VAL A 379 3.97 0.68 -15.58
C VAL A 379 4.38 -0.65 -16.20
N PRO A 380 4.44 -1.76 -15.45
CA PRO A 380 4.76 -3.06 -16.01
C PRO A 380 3.87 -3.36 -17.21
N GLY A 381 4.48 -3.52 -18.41
CA GLY A 381 3.78 -3.77 -19.65
C GLY A 381 4.19 -2.83 -20.79
N LYS A 382 3.40 -2.76 -21.85
CA LYS A 382 3.67 -1.87 -22.98
C LYS A 382 3.66 -0.42 -22.51
N SER A 383 4.81 0.24 -22.64
CA SER A 383 4.95 1.67 -22.42
C SER A 383 4.05 2.43 -23.41
N GLN A 384 2.94 2.94 -22.93
CA GLN A 384 2.15 3.97 -23.63
C GLN A 384 2.78 5.33 -23.38
N SER A 385 4.05 5.46 -23.62
CA SER A 385 4.73 6.72 -23.37
C SER A 385 4.73 7.59 -24.63
N ASN A 386 3.73 8.45 -24.74
CA ASN A 386 3.97 9.73 -25.37
C ASN A 386 4.80 10.56 -24.37
N ASN A 387 6.10 10.56 -24.53
CA ASN A 387 7.05 11.15 -23.59
C ASN A 387 7.41 12.60 -23.98
N SER A 388 6.42 13.42 -24.36
CA SER A 388 6.74 14.84 -24.58
C SER A 388 7.01 15.52 -23.22
N GLY A 389 8.03 16.35 -23.15
CA GLY A 389 8.35 17.09 -21.93
C GLY A 389 7.25 18.07 -21.53
N SER A 390 6.45 18.57 -22.51
CA SER A 390 5.28 19.42 -22.27
C SER A 390 4.18 18.69 -21.53
N ASP A 391 3.79 17.51 -22.01
CA ASP A 391 2.71 16.71 -21.38
C ASP A 391 3.03 16.40 -19.91
N LYS A 392 4.29 16.03 -19.62
CA LYS A 392 4.71 15.75 -18.24
C LYS A 392 4.61 16.97 -17.33
N ARG A 393 4.93 18.15 -17.83
CA ARG A 393 4.79 19.41 -17.07
C ARG A 393 3.33 19.75 -16.80
N GLU A 394 2.48 19.62 -17.82
CA GLU A 394 1.04 19.85 -17.68
C GLU A 394 0.42 18.89 -16.67
N LEU A 395 0.71 17.60 -16.81
CA LEU A 395 0.24 16.57 -15.85
C LEU A 395 0.73 16.85 -14.43
N PHE A 396 1.99 17.26 -14.27
CA PHE A 396 2.54 17.61 -12.96
C PHE A 396 1.84 18.84 -12.37
N THR A 397 1.58 19.87 -13.18
CA THR A 397 0.88 21.08 -12.75
C THR A 397 -0.56 20.79 -12.35
N ILE A 398 -1.27 19.98 -13.14
CA ILE A 398 -2.62 19.51 -12.79
C ILE A 398 -2.58 18.75 -11.48
N LYS A 399 -1.64 17.83 -11.33
CA LYS A 399 -1.50 17.04 -10.09
C LYS A 399 -1.27 17.92 -8.87
N GLN A 400 -0.38 18.93 -8.96
CA GLN A 400 -0.17 19.89 -7.86
C GLN A 400 -1.44 20.66 -7.52
N ALA A 401 -2.19 21.12 -8.52
CA ALA A 401 -3.43 21.84 -8.30
C ALA A 401 -4.47 21.01 -7.54
N LEU A 402 -4.53 19.70 -7.81
CA LEU A 402 -5.42 18.76 -7.12
C LEU A 402 -5.01 18.49 -5.66
N GLU A 403 -3.77 18.77 -5.28
CA GLU A 403 -3.31 18.64 -3.89
C GLU A 403 -3.77 19.79 -2.98
N GLY A 404 -4.26 20.90 -3.54
CA GLY A 404 -4.69 22.09 -2.79
C GLY A 404 -5.67 21.76 -1.66
N ALA A 405 -6.70 20.95 -1.94
CA ALA A 405 -7.69 20.57 -0.91
C ALA A 405 -7.08 19.75 0.25
N PHE A 406 -6.04 18.96 -0.02
CA PHE A 406 -5.30 18.27 1.04
C PHE A 406 -4.42 19.23 1.82
N HIS A 407 -3.78 20.20 1.16
CA HIS A 407 -2.99 21.23 1.83
C HIS A 407 -3.85 22.07 2.78
N ASP A 408 -5.02 22.53 2.35
CA ASP A 408 -5.95 23.29 3.19
C ASP A 408 -6.33 22.54 4.47
N LEU A 409 -6.51 21.21 4.38
CA LEU A 409 -6.81 20.38 5.53
C LEU A 409 -5.57 20.19 6.43
N LEU A 410 -4.43 19.88 5.84
CA LEU A 410 -3.19 19.52 6.55
C LEU A 410 -2.49 20.70 7.20
N LEU A 411 -2.72 21.93 6.73
CA LEU A 411 -2.15 23.13 7.31
C LEU A 411 -2.90 23.65 8.55
N ARG A 412 -4.18 23.25 8.75
CA ARG A 412 -5.01 23.69 9.90
C ARG A 412 -4.35 23.54 11.28
N PRO A 413 -3.65 22.44 11.63
CA PRO A 413 -3.01 22.33 12.93
C PRO A 413 -1.89 23.35 13.15
N ILE A 414 -1.24 23.78 12.08
CA ILE A 414 -0.15 24.74 12.13
C ILE A 414 -0.70 26.16 12.21
N GLU A 415 -1.78 26.44 11.47
CA GLU A 415 -2.55 27.68 11.58
C GLU A 415 -3.07 27.87 13.01
N LEU A 416 -3.66 26.81 13.59
CA LEU A 416 -4.09 26.80 14.99
C LEU A 416 -2.95 27.18 15.93
N VAL A 417 -1.75 26.65 15.70
CA VAL A 417 -0.57 27.01 16.51
C VAL A 417 -0.21 28.49 16.33
N CYS A 418 -0.16 28.98 15.11
CA CYS A 418 0.20 30.37 14.81
C CYS A 418 -0.78 31.34 15.49
N GLU A 419 -2.07 31.06 15.39
CA GLU A 419 -3.12 31.90 15.97
C GLU A 419 -3.13 31.84 17.50
N PHE A 420 -3.12 30.62 18.08
CA PHE A 420 -3.15 30.44 19.53
C PHE A 420 -1.93 31.08 20.22
N ASN A 421 -0.76 31.01 19.57
CA ASN A 421 0.48 31.60 20.07
C ASN A 421 0.60 33.10 19.78
N GLY A 422 -0.33 33.67 19.00
CA GLY A 422 -0.31 35.09 18.67
C GLY A 422 0.78 35.48 17.68
N TRP A 423 1.20 34.58 16.79
CA TRP A 423 2.23 34.87 15.77
C TRP A 423 1.59 35.59 14.58
N THR A 424 1.32 36.88 14.77
CA THR A 424 0.75 37.68 13.69
C THR A 424 1.69 37.81 12.50
N GLY A 425 1.20 37.43 11.33
CA GLY A 425 1.97 37.51 10.09
C GLY A 425 2.78 36.25 9.75
N VAL A 426 2.72 35.20 10.55
CA VAL A 426 3.28 33.89 10.20
C VAL A 426 2.17 33.01 9.60
N ARG A 427 2.39 32.47 8.42
CA ARG A 427 1.47 31.55 7.73
C ARG A 427 2.18 30.29 7.28
N PRO A 428 1.63 29.10 7.52
CA PRO A 428 2.12 27.89 6.90
C PRO A 428 1.72 27.86 5.42
N ALA A 429 2.61 27.36 4.56
CA ALA A 429 2.33 27.19 3.14
C ALA A 429 3.15 26.01 2.59
N VAL A 430 2.63 25.41 1.53
CA VAL A 430 3.37 24.47 0.68
C VAL A 430 3.67 25.19 -0.63
N PRO A 431 4.93 25.63 -0.88
CA PRO A 431 5.26 26.36 -2.09
C PRO A 431 5.03 25.50 -3.34
N MET A 432 4.50 26.10 -4.38
CA MET A 432 4.31 25.45 -5.67
C MET A 432 5.66 25.27 -6.36
N ILE A 433 5.87 24.07 -6.92
CA ILE A 433 7.06 23.78 -7.74
C ILE A 433 6.73 24.15 -9.19
N MET A 434 7.49 25.06 -9.76
CA MET A 434 7.40 25.40 -11.17
C MET A 434 8.47 24.66 -11.97
N LEU A 435 8.04 23.83 -12.93
CA LEU A 435 8.93 23.15 -13.86
C LEU A 435 9.16 24.05 -15.08
N THR A 436 10.41 24.49 -15.25
CA THR A 436 10.83 25.28 -16.42
C THR A 436 11.48 24.40 -17.50
N THR A 437 11.38 24.82 -18.78
CA THR A 437 12.11 24.17 -19.87
C THR A 437 13.56 24.64 -19.91
N LEU A 438 14.48 23.73 -20.26
CA LEU A 438 15.88 24.07 -20.55
C LEU A 438 16.00 25.09 -21.69
N ASP A 439 15.02 25.12 -22.60
CA ASP A 439 15.01 26.02 -23.77
C ASP A 439 14.79 27.51 -23.43
N GLN A 440 14.32 27.80 -22.21
CA GLN A 440 14.16 29.20 -21.73
C GLN A 440 15.40 29.77 -21.04
N HIS A 441 16.40 28.94 -20.75
CA HIS A 441 17.66 29.35 -20.13
C HIS A 441 18.82 28.82 -20.96
N THR A 442 19.37 29.68 -21.82
CA THR A 442 20.60 29.42 -22.61
C THR A 442 21.83 29.19 -21.75
N ASP A 443 21.79 29.56 -20.47
CA ASP A 443 22.83 29.26 -19.49
C ASP A 443 22.31 28.23 -18.48
N ALA A 444 22.88 27.03 -18.51
CA ALA A 444 22.61 25.94 -17.55
C ALA A 444 23.06 26.28 -16.12
N LYS A 445 22.77 27.47 -15.61
CA LYS A 445 22.99 27.83 -14.21
C LYS A 445 21.91 27.17 -13.35
N ARG A 446 22.34 26.30 -12.45
CA ARG A 446 21.52 25.79 -11.35
C ARG A 446 20.88 26.97 -10.64
N ILE A 447 19.56 27.16 -10.80
CA ILE A 447 18.82 28.12 -10.00
C ILE A 447 18.80 27.58 -8.58
N ASN A 448 19.61 28.16 -7.74
CA ASN A 448 19.57 27.91 -6.30
C ASN A 448 18.42 28.75 -5.75
N PRO A 449 17.34 28.17 -5.18
CA PRO A 449 16.18 28.95 -4.72
C PRO A 449 16.52 29.95 -3.58
N ASN A 450 17.75 29.92 -3.07
CA ASN A 450 18.23 30.78 -1.99
C ASN A 450 19.09 31.96 -2.45
N THR A 451 19.30 32.20 -3.74
CA THR A 451 20.00 33.40 -4.19
C THR A 451 18.94 34.45 -4.58
N SER A 452 18.65 35.35 -3.65
CA SER A 452 18.08 36.65 -3.93
C SER A 452 18.96 37.37 -4.97
N ASN A 453 18.44 37.62 -6.16
CA ASN A 453 19.08 38.56 -7.10
C ASN A 453 19.06 39.96 -6.47
N ASN A 454 20.17 40.37 -5.91
CA ASN A 454 20.53 41.78 -5.81
C ASN A 454 21.04 42.23 -7.17
N THR A 455 20.23 42.91 -7.93
CA THR A 455 20.56 44.04 -8.79
C THR A 455 19.33 44.91 -8.94
#